data_0c1e64de5084ee2c030a452826743322
#
_entry.id   0c1e64de5084ee2c030a452826743322
#
_cell.length_a   1.000
_cell.length_b   1.000
_cell.length_c   1.000
_cell.angle_alpha   90.00
_cell.angle_beta   90.00
_cell.angle_gamma   90.00
#
_symmetry.space_group_name_H-M   'P 1'
#
loop_
_entity.id
_entity.type
_entity.pdbx_description
1 polymer ?
#
loop_
_entity_poly.entity_id
_entity_poly.type
_entity_poly.pdbx_seq_one_letter_code
_entity_poly.pdbx_strand_id
1 'polypeptide(L)'
;MNALTHLLTKLGLLEEDLDYHLIRASMVLIFFFFGYQKWFEYEAQTLIPFISNGPLTFWMYPAFGIQGASWFLGVSEWVTAVLLLLGFWNKKLGILGALASVATFITTVTIIPFMPGGWAESAGGFPAMTGNVPFLMKDVVLLAVSVYLLKQDVVRVSSSANPR
;
A
#
# COMPACT_ATOMS: atom_id res chain seq x y z
N MET A 1 -10.54 -31.27 -15.90
CA MET A 1 -10.81 -30.42 -14.73
C MET A 1 -10.34 -31.09 -13.44
N ASN A 2 -10.63 -32.37 -13.22
CA ASN A 2 -10.33 -33.07 -11.98
C ASN A 2 -8.80 -33.23 -11.62
N ALA A 3 -7.93 -33.43 -12.62
CA ALA A 3 -6.48 -33.58 -12.36
C ALA A 3 -5.82 -32.29 -11.88
N LEU A 4 -6.18 -31.14 -12.46
CA LEU A 4 -5.68 -29.83 -12.04
C LEU A 4 -6.16 -29.49 -10.63
N THR A 5 -7.46 -29.66 -10.35
CA THR A 5 -8.02 -29.42 -9.02
C THR A 5 -7.33 -30.29 -7.97
N HIS A 6 -7.13 -31.58 -8.25
CA HIS A 6 -6.42 -32.49 -7.35
C HIS A 6 -4.96 -32.04 -7.09
N LEU A 7 -4.25 -31.58 -8.13
CA LEU A 7 -2.89 -31.05 -7.98
C LEU A 7 -2.87 -29.79 -7.11
N LEU A 8 -3.77 -28.83 -7.35
CA LEU A 8 -3.88 -27.60 -6.58
C LEU A 8 -4.22 -27.86 -5.11
N THR A 9 -5.13 -28.79 -4.83
CA THR A 9 -5.45 -29.22 -3.46
C THR A 9 -4.24 -29.84 -2.78
N LYS A 10 -3.52 -30.72 -3.48
CA LYS A 10 -2.30 -31.37 -2.94
C LYS A 10 -1.18 -30.38 -2.63
N LEU A 11 -1.12 -29.26 -3.37
CA LEU A 11 -0.18 -28.15 -3.14
C LEU A 11 -0.65 -27.18 -2.05
N GLY A 12 -1.80 -27.41 -1.43
CA GLY A 12 -2.38 -26.48 -0.44
C GLY A 12 -2.88 -25.16 -1.01
N LEU A 13 -2.96 -25.03 -2.34
CA LEU A 13 -3.36 -23.78 -2.99
C LEU A 13 -4.86 -23.48 -2.92
N LEU A 14 -5.66 -24.47 -2.51
CA LEU A 14 -7.11 -24.34 -2.32
C LEU A 14 -7.48 -24.35 -0.82
N GLU A 15 -6.51 -24.13 0.08
CA GLU A 15 -6.80 -23.96 1.49
C GLU A 15 -7.60 -22.68 1.74
N GLU A 16 -8.56 -22.78 2.64
CA GLU A 16 -9.38 -21.65 3.05
C GLU A 16 -8.49 -20.53 3.63
N ASP A 17 -8.72 -19.30 3.18
CA ASP A 17 -7.96 -18.11 3.59
C ASP A 17 -6.50 -17.99 3.13
N LEU A 18 -5.97 -18.88 2.31
CA LEU A 18 -4.59 -18.76 1.81
C LEU A 18 -4.36 -17.43 1.09
N ASP A 19 -5.27 -17.05 0.20
CA ASP A 19 -5.25 -15.79 -0.56
C ASP A 19 -5.23 -14.57 0.37
N TYR A 20 -6.09 -14.56 1.38
CA TYR A 20 -6.13 -13.50 2.39
C TYR A 20 -4.79 -13.37 3.16
N HIS A 21 -4.20 -14.50 3.56
CA HIS A 21 -2.93 -14.50 4.28
C HIS A 21 -1.76 -14.09 3.38
N LEU A 22 -1.72 -14.54 2.12
CA LEU A 22 -0.70 -14.12 1.15
C LEU A 22 -0.76 -12.63 0.84
N ILE A 23 -1.96 -12.11 0.62
CA ILE A 23 -2.20 -10.68 0.39
C ILE A 23 -1.72 -9.86 1.59
N ARG A 24 -2.06 -10.27 2.80
CA ARG A 24 -1.60 -9.61 4.02
C ARG A 24 -0.08 -9.63 4.17
N ALA A 25 0.54 -10.80 3.98
CA ALA A 25 1.99 -10.94 4.05
C ALA A 25 2.70 -10.06 3.02
N SER A 26 2.19 -10.01 1.79
CA SER A 26 2.73 -9.14 0.73
C SER A 26 2.67 -7.66 1.11
N MET A 27 1.56 -7.21 1.72
CA MET A 27 1.42 -5.83 2.18
C MET A 27 2.35 -5.50 3.35
N VAL A 28 2.56 -6.44 4.29
CA VAL A 28 3.57 -6.28 5.36
C VAL A 28 4.95 -6.08 4.77
N LEU A 29 5.35 -6.92 3.79
CA LEU A 29 6.65 -6.80 3.12
C LEU A 29 6.81 -5.46 2.39
N ILE A 30 5.78 -5.02 1.65
CA ILE A 30 5.79 -3.74 0.94
C ILE A 30 6.03 -2.60 1.94
N PHE A 31 5.21 -2.47 2.98
CA PHE A 31 5.35 -1.39 3.95
C PHE A 31 6.68 -1.47 4.73
N PHE A 32 7.16 -2.67 5.03
CA PHE A 32 8.44 -2.84 5.73
C PHE A 32 9.61 -2.34 4.88
N PHE A 33 9.71 -2.78 3.60
CA PHE A 33 10.83 -2.40 2.75
C PHE A 33 10.77 -0.95 2.29
N PHE A 34 9.59 -0.44 1.95
CA PHE A 34 9.43 0.98 1.60
C PHE A 34 9.71 1.88 2.80
N GLY A 35 9.25 1.52 3.99
CA GLY A 35 9.58 2.24 5.23
C GLY A 35 11.07 2.22 5.56
N TYR A 36 11.76 1.10 5.30
CA TYR A 36 13.20 0.99 5.50
C TYR A 36 13.99 1.97 4.62
N GLN A 37 13.60 2.14 3.35
CA GLN A 37 14.29 3.07 2.43
C GLN A 37 14.22 4.53 2.91
N LYS A 38 13.17 4.92 3.60
CA LYS A 38 12.94 6.31 4.08
C LYS A 38 13.99 6.83 5.05
N TRP A 39 14.83 5.95 5.61
CA TRP A 39 15.91 6.34 6.52
C TRP A 39 17.13 6.91 5.80
N PHE A 40 17.26 6.69 4.49
CA PHE A 40 18.42 7.05 3.69
C PHE A 40 18.19 8.35 2.91
N GLU A 41 19.27 9.14 2.78
CA GLU A 41 19.24 10.44 2.11
C GLU A 41 18.87 10.33 0.62
N TYR A 42 19.35 9.29 -0.08
CA TYR A 42 19.01 9.09 -1.50
C TYR A 42 17.50 8.97 -1.72
N GLU A 43 16.80 8.32 -0.81
CA GLU A 43 15.35 8.17 -0.91
C GLU A 43 14.65 9.49 -0.60
N ALA A 44 15.11 10.23 0.43
CA ALA A 44 14.56 11.55 0.75
C ALA A 44 14.61 12.50 -0.46
N GLN A 45 15.70 12.47 -1.24
CA GLN A 45 15.85 13.24 -2.47
C GLN A 45 14.92 12.72 -3.58
N THR A 46 14.77 11.40 -3.72
CA THR A 46 13.86 10.78 -4.70
C THR A 46 12.40 11.14 -4.45
N LEU A 47 12.01 11.40 -3.19
CA LEU A 47 10.64 11.76 -2.82
C LEU A 47 10.24 13.20 -3.21
N ILE A 48 11.19 14.08 -3.55
CA ILE A 48 10.92 15.50 -3.80
C ILE A 48 9.78 15.71 -4.82
N PRO A 49 9.79 15.11 -6.03
CA PRO A 49 8.72 15.34 -6.99
C PRO A 49 7.36 14.80 -6.51
N PHE A 50 7.33 13.77 -5.68
CA PHE A 50 6.08 13.19 -5.15
C PHE A 50 5.47 14.07 -4.06
N ILE A 51 6.28 14.48 -3.08
CA ILE A 51 5.80 15.27 -1.94
C ILE A 51 5.47 16.71 -2.36
N SER A 52 6.32 17.34 -3.19
CA SER A 52 6.10 18.73 -3.59
C SER A 52 4.87 18.92 -4.49
N ASN A 53 4.49 17.91 -5.27
CA ASN A 53 3.37 18.01 -6.21
C ASN A 53 2.12 17.26 -5.75
N GLY A 54 2.19 16.55 -4.62
CA GLY A 54 1.06 15.81 -4.09
C GLY A 54 0.08 16.72 -3.34
N PRO A 55 -1.23 16.67 -3.67
CA PRO A 55 -2.23 17.55 -3.05
C PRO A 55 -2.43 17.29 -1.56
N LEU A 56 -2.05 16.11 -1.06
CA LEU A 56 -2.15 15.72 0.34
C LEU A 56 -0.80 15.70 1.08
N THR A 57 0.32 15.96 0.38
CA THR A 57 1.68 15.81 0.93
C THR A 57 2.50 17.10 0.92
N PHE A 58 2.16 18.11 0.11
CA PHE A 58 2.95 19.33 -0.08
C PHE A 58 3.32 20.07 1.22
N TRP A 59 2.50 19.93 2.27
CA TRP A 59 2.72 20.54 3.58
C TRP A 59 3.87 19.91 4.37
N MET A 60 4.33 18.72 3.99
CA MET A 60 5.30 17.96 4.78
C MET A 60 6.68 18.63 4.78
N TYR A 61 7.11 19.22 3.68
CA TYR A 61 8.40 19.91 3.62
C TYR A 61 8.45 21.18 4.45
N PRO A 62 7.46 22.07 4.41
CA PRO A 62 7.40 23.21 5.33
C PRO A 62 7.40 22.78 6.81
N ALA A 63 6.80 21.62 7.13
CA ALA A 63 6.69 21.14 8.51
C ALA A 63 7.97 20.43 9.03
N PHE A 64 8.59 19.60 8.19
CA PHE A 64 9.63 18.66 8.63
C PHE A 64 10.98 18.79 7.89
N GLY A 65 11.03 19.59 6.82
CA GLY A 65 12.15 19.56 5.86
C GLY A 65 12.21 18.28 5.05
N ILE A 66 13.16 18.17 4.13
CA ILE A 66 13.23 17.03 3.17
C ILE A 66 13.48 15.72 3.93
N GLN A 67 14.51 15.66 4.75
CA GLN A 67 14.87 14.44 5.47
C GLN A 67 13.84 14.08 6.55
N GLY A 68 13.31 15.08 7.26
CA GLY A 68 12.30 14.84 8.30
C GLY A 68 10.98 14.32 7.71
N ALA A 69 10.56 14.78 6.53
CA ALA A 69 9.40 14.26 5.82
C ALA A 69 9.60 12.79 5.42
N SER A 70 10.80 12.42 4.95
CA SER A 70 11.14 11.03 4.64
C SER A 70 11.06 10.16 5.89
N TRP A 71 11.63 10.59 7.02
CA TRP A 71 11.55 9.87 8.29
C TRP A 71 10.10 9.72 8.79
N PHE A 72 9.30 10.78 8.69
CA PHE A 72 7.88 10.73 9.05
C PHE A 72 7.13 9.65 8.24
N LEU A 73 7.37 9.58 6.93
CA LEU A 73 6.82 8.52 6.08
C LEU A 73 7.34 7.14 6.49
N GLY A 74 8.65 7.00 6.75
CA GLY A 74 9.24 5.74 7.19
C GLY A 74 8.63 5.19 8.47
N VAL A 75 8.43 6.06 9.47
CA VAL A 75 7.75 5.69 10.73
C VAL A 75 6.31 5.27 10.46
N SER A 76 5.55 6.05 9.68
CA SER A 76 4.15 5.72 9.36
C SER A 76 4.00 4.40 8.60
N GLU A 77 4.90 4.12 7.66
CA GLU A 77 4.94 2.86 6.91
C GLU A 77 5.29 1.67 7.83
N TRP A 78 6.25 1.81 8.74
CA TRP A 78 6.59 0.76 9.70
C TRP A 78 5.47 0.51 10.72
N VAL A 79 4.82 1.55 11.21
CA VAL A 79 3.63 1.40 12.07
C VAL A 79 2.54 0.62 11.31
N THR A 80 2.30 0.96 10.05
CA THR A 80 1.34 0.24 9.20
C THR A 80 1.74 -1.22 8.99
N ALA A 81 3.03 -1.50 8.71
CA ALA A 81 3.55 -2.86 8.59
C ALA A 81 3.32 -3.69 9.85
N VAL A 82 3.63 -3.11 11.02
CA VAL A 82 3.44 -3.78 12.33
C VAL A 82 1.95 -4.04 12.59
N LEU A 83 1.06 -3.08 12.34
CA LEU A 83 -0.38 -3.27 12.52
C LEU A 83 -0.95 -4.33 11.58
N LEU A 84 -0.52 -4.35 10.31
CA LEU A 84 -0.89 -5.40 9.36
C LEU A 84 -0.36 -6.77 9.79
N LEU A 85 0.88 -6.85 10.30
CA LEU A 85 1.47 -8.08 10.81
C LEU A 85 0.68 -8.60 12.01
N LEU A 86 0.40 -7.75 13.00
CA LEU A 86 -0.41 -8.11 14.16
C LEU A 86 -1.83 -8.52 13.79
N GLY A 87 -2.33 -8.08 12.63
CA GLY A 87 -3.61 -8.49 12.06
C GLY A 87 -3.73 -10.00 11.77
N PHE A 88 -2.64 -10.76 11.71
CA PHE A 88 -2.69 -12.22 11.63
C PHE A 88 -3.35 -12.82 12.89
N TRP A 89 -3.08 -12.25 14.06
CA TRP A 89 -3.56 -12.75 15.36
C TRP A 89 -4.73 -11.92 15.90
N ASN A 90 -4.73 -10.60 15.66
CA ASN A 90 -5.77 -9.70 16.18
C ASN A 90 -6.37 -8.88 15.04
N LYS A 91 -7.59 -9.24 14.60
CA LYS A 91 -8.28 -8.59 13.48
C LYS A 91 -8.59 -7.11 13.73
N LYS A 92 -8.73 -6.66 14.97
CA LYS A 92 -8.93 -5.24 15.29
C LYS A 92 -7.66 -4.41 14.95
N LEU A 93 -6.47 -4.95 15.25
CA LEU A 93 -5.20 -4.34 14.82
C LEU A 93 -5.03 -4.42 13.31
N GLY A 94 -5.47 -5.51 12.68
CA GLY A 94 -5.53 -5.63 11.23
C GLY A 94 -6.39 -4.56 10.56
N ILE A 95 -7.55 -4.23 11.14
CA ILE A 95 -8.41 -3.13 10.68
C ILE A 95 -7.66 -1.80 10.72
N LEU A 96 -6.96 -1.49 11.81
CA LEU A 96 -6.17 -0.26 11.92
C LEU A 96 -5.05 -0.20 10.89
N GLY A 97 -4.33 -1.31 10.70
CA GLY A 97 -3.29 -1.41 9.66
C GLY A 97 -3.86 -1.24 8.25
N ALA A 98 -5.00 -1.87 7.96
CA ALA A 98 -5.66 -1.74 6.67
C ALA A 98 -6.19 -0.31 6.42
N LEU A 99 -6.72 0.37 7.44
CA LEU A 99 -7.12 1.79 7.34
C LEU A 99 -5.92 2.70 7.06
N ALA A 100 -4.80 2.51 7.77
CA ALA A 100 -3.56 3.25 7.53
C ALA A 100 -3.05 3.00 6.09
N SER A 101 -3.09 1.74 5.62
CA SER A 101 -2.73 1.36 4.26
C SER A 101 -3.63 2.03 3.22
N VAL A 102 -4.95 2.04 3.41
CA VAL A 102 -5.90 2.75 2.55
C VAL A 102 -5.57 4.24 2.49
N ALA A 103 -5.32 4.88 3.63
CA ALA A 103 -4.96 6.30 3.69
C ALA A 103 -3.66 6.58 2.91
N THR A 104 -2.64 5.74 3.07
CA THR A 104 -1.36 5.84 2.34
C THR A 104 -1.59 5.78 0.83
N PHE A 105 -2.31 4.76 0.33
CA PHE A 105 -2.49 4.58 -1.11
C PHE A 105 -3.51 5.56 -1.72
N ILE A 106 -4.48 6.06 -0.97
CA ILE A 106 -5.27 7.21 -1.41
C ILE A 106 -4.34 8.41 -1.65
N THR A 107 -3.44 8.67 -0.69
CA THR A 107 -2.50 9.79 -0.78
C THR A 107 -1.61 9.66 -2.02
N THR A 108 -1.00 8.48 -2.26
CA THR A 108 -0.10 8.30 -3.41
C THR A 108 -0.83 8.27 -4.75
N VAL A 109 -2.02 7.69 -4.83
CA VAL A 109 -2.84 7.69 -6.06
C VAL A 109 -3.26 9.12 -6.44
N THR A 110 -3.56 9.98 -5.46
CA THR A 110 -3.91 11.39 -5.73
C THR A 110 -2.76 12.23 -6.28
N ILE A 111 -1.50 11.76 -6.19
CA ILE A 111 -0.33 12.41 -6.78
C ILE A 111 -0.31 12.25 -8.31
N ILE A 112 -0.82 11.15 -8.84
CA ILE A 112 -0.68 10.75 -10.26
C ILE A 112 -1.01 11.88 -11.24
N PRO A 113 -2.15 12.59 -11.14
CA PRO A 113 -2.48 13.66 -12.07
C PRO A 113 -1.54 14.87 -12.01
N PHE A 114 -0.85 15.06 -10.91
CA PHE A 114 -0.02 16.24 -10.63
C PHE A 114 1.48 15.99 -10.82
N MET A 115 1.88 14.78 -11.27
CA MET A 115 3.30 14.46 -11.49
C MET A 115 3.87 15.25 -12.66
N PRO A 116 4.93 16.05 -12.43
CA PRO A 116 5.63 16.76 -13.51
C PRO A 116 6.20 15.78 -14.53
N GLY A 117 5.99 16.05 -15.82
CA GLY A 117 6.48 15.19 -16.90
C GLY A 117 5.93 13.76 -16.86
N GLY A 118 4.75 13.56 -16.26
CA GLY A 118 4.14 12.24 -16.10
C GLY A 118 3.45 11.69 -17.35
N TRP A 119 3.27 12.52 -18.39
CA TRP A 119 2.56 12.19 -19.62
C TRP A 119 3.40 12.55 -20.83
N ALA A 120 3.62 11.60 -21.73
CA ALA A 120 4.52 11.74 -22.88
C ALA A 120 3.89 12.66 -23.95
N GLU A 121 4.36 13.90 -24.04
CA GLU A 121 3.91 14.87 -25.04
C GLU A 121 4.12 14.37 -26.46
N SER A 122 5.23 13.64 -26.71
CA SER A 122 5.55 13.03 -28.01
C SER A 122 4.52 11.98 -28.46
N ALA A 123 3.72 11.44 -27.53
CA ALA A 123 2.64 10.48 -27.80
C ALA A 123 1.24 11.10 -27.62
N GLY A 124 1.14 12.44 -27.59
CA GLY A 124 -0.14 13.14 -27.41
C GLY A 124 -0.57 13.38 -25.95
N GLY A 125 0.30 13.13 -24.99
CA GLY A 125 0.02 13.32 -23.57
C GLY A 125 -0.76 12.16 -22.95
N PHE A 126 -1.74 12.47 -22.06
CA PHE A 126 -2.58 11.44 -21.43
C PHE A 126 -3.26 10.54 -22.48
N PRO A 127 -3.30 9.19 -22.33
CA PRO A 127 -2.86 8.39 -21.18
C PRO A 127 -1.44 7.77 -21.34
N ALA A 128 -0.59 8.31 -22.20
CA ALA A 128 0.75 7.79 -22.42
C ALA A 128 1.66 8.15 -21.22
N MET A 129 1.82 7.20 -20.30
CA MET A 129 2.58 7.38 -19.06
C MET A 129 4.09 7.46 -19.30
N THR A 130 4.77 8.36 -18.58
CA THR A 130 6.22 8.49 -18.55
C THR A 130 6.71 8.93 -17.17
N GLY A 131 8.02 9.04 -16.99
CA GLY A 131 8.62 9.44 -15.72
C GLY A 131 8.19 8.55 -14.55
N ASN A 132 7.70 9.17 -13.48
CA ASN A 132 7.33 8.48 -12.26
C ASN A 132 5.86 7.95 -12.23
N VAL A 133 5.03 8.31 -13.20
CA VAL A 133 3.62 7.88 -13.23
C VAL A 133 3.46 6.36 -13.33
N PRO A 134 4.21 5.61 -14.18
CA PRO A 134 4.12 4.15 -14.21
C PRO A 134 4.41 3.50 -12.85
N PHE A 135 5.33 4.07 -12.06
CA PHE A 135 5.62 3.59 -10.72
C PHE A 135 4.45 3.80 -9.76
N LEU A 136 3.78 4.96 -9.83
CA LEU A 136 2.61 5.27 -9.00
C LEU A 136 1.37 4.45 -9.39
N MET A 137 1.26 4.01 -10.64
CA MET A 137 0.08 3.25 -11.09
C MET A 137 -0.11 1.92 -10.36
N LYS A 138 0.96 1.29 -9.83
CA LYS A 138 0.83 0.10 -8.98
C LYS A 138 0.01 0.38 -7.71
N ASP A 139 0.00 1.62 -7.23
CA ASP A 139 -0.65 2.00 -5.98
C ASP A 139 -2.19 1.96 -6.10
N VAL A 140 -2.72 2.00 -7.33
CA VAL A 140 -4.14 1.74 -7.60
C VAL A 140 -4.51 0.30 -7.20
N VAL A 141 -3.65 -0.68 -7.52
CA VAL A 141 -3.85 -2.08 -7.13
C VAL A 141 -3.66 -2.23 -5.61
N LEU A 142 -2.63 -1.58 -5.05
CA LEU A 142 -2.35 -1.64 -3.61
C LEU A 142 -3.48 -1.00 -2.79
N LEU A 143 -4.13 0.04 -3.30
CA LEU A 143 -5.34 0.61 -2.71
C LEU A 143 -6.48 -0.41 -2.68
N ALA A 144 -6.75 -1.08 -3.80
CA ALA A 144 -7.79 -2.11 -3.87
C ALA A 144 -7.51 -3.28 -2.92
N VAL A 145 -6.25 -3.71 -2.82
CA VAL A 145 -5.78 -4.72 -1.87
C VAL A 145 -5.99 -4.27 -0.41
N SER A 146 -5.71 -3.00 -0.11
CA SER A 146 -5.92 -2.43 1.23
C SER A 146 -7.39 -2.43 1.63
N VAL A 147 -8.27 -2.06 0.71
CA VAL A 147 -9.73 -2.10 0.90
C VAL A 147 -10.23 -3.55 1.07
N TYR A 148 -9.67 -4.50 0.32
CA TYR A 148 -9.97 -5.92 0.50
C TYR A 148 -9.63 -6.40 1.91
N LEU A 149 -8.41 -6.13 2.40
CA LEU A 149 -7.99 -6.50 3.75
C LEU A 149 -8.86 -5.86 4.83
N LEU A 150 -9.19 -4.57 4.67
CA LEU A 150 -10.09 -3.85 5.58
C LEU A 150 -11.44 -4.54 5.67
N LYS A 151 -12.06 -4.82 4.51
CA LYS A 151 -13.35 -5.52 4.43
C LYS A 151 -13.29 -6.88 5.10
N GLN A 152 -12.26 -7.69 4.81
CA GLN A 152 -12.11 -9.03 5.35
C GLN A 152 -11.98 -9.02 6.88
N ASP A 153 -11.18 -8.11 7.44
CA ASP A 153 -11.02 -8.01 8.89
C ASP A 153 -12.30 -7.54 9.58
N VAL A 154 -13.00 -6.56 9.02
CA VAL A 154 -14.28 -6.08 9.56
C VAL A 154 -15.32 -7.21 9.59
N VAL A 155 -15.45 -7.95 8.49
CA VAL A 155 -16.40 -9.09 8.42
C VAL A 155 -16.07 -10.14 9.48
N ARG A 156 -14.78 -10.50 9.65
CA ARG A 156 -14.34 -11.50 10.64
C ARG A 156 -14.61 -11.05 12.08
N VAL A 157 -14.39 -9.77 12.40
CA VAL A 157 -14.71 -9.22 13.71
C VAL A 157 -16.22 -9.23 13.97
N SER A 158 -17.02 -8.84 12.98
CA SER A 158 -18.48 -8.79 13.08
C SER A 158 -19.09 -10.20 13.26
N SER A 159 -18.57 -11.19 12.56
CA SER A 159 -19.03 -12.58 12.66
C SER A 159 -18.69 -13.19 14.03
N SER A 160 -17.55 -12.82 14.61
CA SER A 160 -17.16 -13.27 15.94
C SER A 160 -17.99 -12.63 17.07
N ALA A 161 -18.55 -11.44 16.82
CA ALA A 161 -19.36 -10.71 17.81
C ALA A 161 -20.83 -11.16 17.83
N ASN A 162 -21.31 -11.87 16.80
CA ASN A 162 -22.70 -12.36 16.73
C ASN A 162 -22.73 -13.84 16.29
N PRO A 163 -22.28 -14.78 17.13
CA PRO A 163 -22.39 -16.20 16.87
C PRO A 163 -23.88 -16.57 16.80
N ARG A 164 -24.33 -17.02 15.62
CA ARG A 164 -25.69 -17.56 15.43
C ARG A 164 -25.83 -18.92 16.14
#